data_18e0ccc3dc8197f7068055119968339e
#
_entry.id   18e0ccc3dc8197f7068055119968339e
#
_cell.length_a   1.000
_cell.length_b   1.000
_cell.length_c   1.000
_cell.angle_alpha   90.00
_cell.angle_beta   90.00
_cell.angle_gamma   90.00
#
_symmetry.space_group_name_H-M   'P 1'
#
loop_
_entity.id
_entity.type
_entity.pdbx_description
1 polymer ?
#
loop_
_entity_poly.entity_id
_entity_poly.type
_entity_poly.pdbx_seq_one_letter_code
_entity_poly.pdbx_strand_id
1 'polypeptide(L)'
;MNTPLRTLLYELKNEYKEQPAFLFVEEGRVKAVSYEKFLQDILSQSSHYQQLSQKRIGLWGYNSYQWLTAAVGILLAGCHGIFFDGNLENQDLIYLAEYSDTEWMAVEPELMEEESSIGGHFPMEPYTRRQTEGTAEIRLETDFMCFTSGTSSSSKGVVISTNALSICVREAEGVIPGKRGERYFLPLPLHHIYGFTEVFHVLKRGGTLCLGRGGQYLTEDIGLMDPHIAFFVPTMLQFLLKKKTLPQHLHSVLTGGSYLRPELEQEALSQGLELYNLYGLSETLGMICSSKKEKGSQWLGPFGKIRFFADSDGEILVRLPFHMDGYYKKEEETKQVLDSESHVFRTGDGGEVDGDGWIRIKGRIRDTIVLENGEKIHGEDTDRLICELDGVEEGAVISLNGGLGAVIVPRAGWSEEQIRRGVERFNQKRTVFLRIRHIWLRKEKLPRTSTGKLKRFCLEQEYGKGEINGTSV
;
A
#
# COMPACT_ATOMS: atom_id res chain seq x y z
N MET A 1 -13.65 18.92 23.19
CA MET A 1 -13.71 17.44 23.27
C MET A 1 -12.39 16.86 22.79
N ASN A 2 -11.91 15.78 23.40
CA ASN A 2 -10.72 15.10 22.87
C ASN A 2 -11.14 14.23 21.70
N THR A 3 -10.60 14.45 20.51
CA THR A 3 -10.80 13.54 19.37
C THR A 3 -10.11 12.20 19.62
N PRO A 4 -10.57 11.08 19.05
CA PRO A 4 -9.95 9.77 19.23
C PRO A 4 -8.46 9.73 18.86
N LEU A 5 -8.05 10.38 17.76
CA LEU A 5 -6.64 10.47 17.36
C LEU A 5 -5.80 11.24 18.39
N ARG A 6 -6.29 12.37 18.89
CA ARG A 6 -5.62 13.12 19.95
C ARG A 6 -5.46 12.27 21.21
N THR A 7 -6.53 11.60 21.64
CA THR A 7 -6.49 10.71 22.81
C THR A 7 -5.42 9.65 22.64
N LEU A 8 -5.36 8.99 21.47
CA LEU A 8 -4.32 8.01 21.16
C LEU A 8 -2.91 8.60 21.32
N LEU A 9 -2.64 9.76 20.71
CA LEU A 9 -1.31 10.39 20.78
C LEU A 9 -0.89 10.76 22.20
N TYR A 10 -1.82 11.25 23.04
CA TYR A 10 -1.53 11.54 24.44
C TYR A 10 -1.33 10.26 25.27
N GLU A 11 -2.08 9.18 25.00
CA GLU A 11 -1.86 7.88 25.62
C GLU A 11 -0.44 7.39 25.31
N LEU A 12 -0.01 7.43 24.04
CA LEU A 12 1.33 7.02 23.63
C LEU A 12 2.43 7.85 24.32
N LYS A 13 2.28 9.18 24.33
CA LYS A 13 3.23 10.07 25.02
C LYS A 13 3.31 9.77 26.51
N ASN A 14 2.18 9.55 27.18
CA ASN A 14 2.16 9.29 28.62
C ASN A 14 2.75 7.93 28.98
N GLU A 15 2.57 6.92 28.11
CA GLU A 15 3.06 5.57 28.34
C GLU A 15 4.56 5.41 28.04
N TYR A 16 5.06 6.06 26.95
CA TYR A 16 6.40 5.82 26.41
C TYR A 16 7.38 6.99 26.58
N LYS A 17 6.90 8.20 26.82
CA LYS A 17 7.68 9.43 27.12
C LYS A 17 8.97 9.59 26.30
N GLU A 18 10.11 9.42 26.98
CA GLU A 18 11.45 9.61 26.43
C GLU A 18 11.95 8.46 25.55
N GLN A 19 11.17 7.37 25.43
CA GLN A 19 11.57 6.29 24.52
C GLN A 19 11.62 6.80 23.08
N PRO A 20 12.55 6.29 22.26
CA PRO A 20 12.56 6.64 20.84
C PRO A 20 11.27 6.19 20.15
N ALA A 21 10.54 7.13 19.57
CA ALA A 21 9.39 6.87 18.70
C ALA A 21 9.84 6.70 17.25
N PHE A 22 10.82 7.50 16.83
CA PHE A 22 11.32 7.51 15.46
C PHE A 22 12.84 7.48 15.37
N LEU A 23 13.34 6.76 14.37
CA LEU A 23 14.65 6.92 13.78
C LEU A 23 14.47 7.26 12.30
N PHE A 24 15.25 8.21 11.77
CA PHE A 24 15.26 8.57 10.36
C PHE A 24 16.63 9.14 9.98
N VAL A 25 16.95 9.14 8.68
CA VAL A 25 18.21 9.67 8.16
C VAL A 25 18.01 11.11 7.73
N GLU A 26 18.79 12.02 8.30
CA GLU A 26 18.86 13.43 7.95
C GLU A 26 20.33 13.83 7.82
N GLU A 27 20.71 14.47 6.72
CA GLU A 27 22.11 14.84 6.43
C GLU A 27 23.11 13.67 6.58
N GLY A 28 22.71 12.47 6.15
CA GLY A 28 23.55 11.25 6.21
C GLY A 28 23.73 10.67 7.64
N ARG A 29 22.98 11.16 8.63
CA ARG A 29 23.06 10.69 10.02
C ARG A 29 21.72 10.23 10.53
N VAL A 30 21.73 9.19 11.35
CA VAL A 30 20.50 8.74 12.03
C VAL A 30 20.15 9.73 13.15
N LYS A 31 18.95 10.26 13.06
CA LYS A 31 18.33 11.10 14.09
C LYS A 31 17.31 10.28 14.87
N ALA A 32 17.18 10.57 16.16
CA ALA A 32 16.18 9.95 17.02
C ALA A 32 15.23 11.01 17.59
N VAL A 33 13.94 10.67 17.65
CA VAL A 33 12.90 11.51 18.25
C VAL A 33 12.10 10.69 19.24
N SER A 34 11.90 11.21 20.47
CA SER A 34 11.10 10.54 21.49
C SER A 34 9.59 10.69 21.24
N TYR A 35 8.77 9.87 21.90
CA TYR A 35 7.30 10.00 21.84
C TYR A 35 6.84 11.38 22.34
N GLU A 36 7.45 11.94 23.35
CA GLU A 36 7.13 13.27 23.85
C GLU A 36 7.46 14.36 22.83
N LYS A 37 8.65 14.28 22.22
CA LYS A 37 9.07 15.24 21.19
C LYS A 37 8.19 15.15 19.95
N PHE A 38 7.80 13.93 19.53
CA PHE A 38 6.88 13.73 18.41
C PHE A 38 5.54 14.43 18.65
N LEU A 39 4.94 14.26 19.83
CA LEU A 39 3.69 14.98 20.16
C LEU A 39 3.89 16.51 20.13
N GLN A 40 5.01 17.02 20.67
CA GLN A 40 5.31 18.45 20.64
C GLN A 40 5.42 18.99 19.19
N ASP A 41 6.11 18.24 18.33
CA ASP A 41 6.28 18.63 16.92
C ASP A 41 4.93 18.65 16.18
N ILE A 42 4.07 17.64 16.41
CA ILE A 42 2.70 17.61 15.86
C ILE A 42 1.87 18.79 16.36
N LEU A 43 1.90 19.11 17.66
CA LEU A 43 1.14 20.23 18.22
C LEU A 43 1.62 21.57 17.67
N SER A 44 2.92 21.72 17.42
CA SER A 44 3.49 22.88 16.75
C SER A 44 2.93 23.04 15.32
N GLN A 45 2.92 21.95 14.54
CA GLN A 45 2.31 21.95 13.21
C GLN A 45 0.81 22.26 13.26
N SER A 46 0.10 21.63 14.21
CA SER A 46 -1.34 21.85 14.40
C SER A 46 -1.66 23.32 14.69
N SER A 47 -0.88 23.98 15.54
CA SER A 47 -1.06 25.42 15.85
C SER A 47 -0.92 26.30 14.62
N HIS A 48 0.00 25.93 13.71
CA HIS A 48 0.18 26.66 12.45
C HIS A 48 -1.04 26.55 11.54
N TYR A 49 -1.55 25.32 11.33
CA TYR A 49 -2.71 25.09 10.45
C TYR A 49 -4.06 25.46 11.08
N GLN A 50 -4.12 25.82 12.36
CA GLN A 50 -5.38 26.09 13.07
C GLN A 50 -6.19 27.23 12.43
N GLN A 51 -5.53 28.23 11.85
CA GLN A 51 -6.19 29.31 11.10
C GLN A 51 -6.87 28.84 9.80
N LEU A 52 -6.50 27.66 9.30
CA LEU A 52 -7.05 27.00 8.11
C LEU A 52 -8.05 25.89 8.49
N SER A 53 -8.52 25.83 9.76
CA SER A 53 -9.47 24.80 10.20
C SER A 53 -10.67 24.68 9.26
N GLN A 54 -11.11 23.45 9.01
CA GLN A 54 -12.16 23.06 8.06
C GLN A 54 -11.75 23.19 6.57
N LYS A 55 -10.57 23.67 6.25
CA LYS A 55 -10.07 23.69 4.87
C LYS A 55 -9.51 22.36 4.44
N ARG A 56 -9.52 22.14 3.14
CA ARG A 56 -8.95 20.97 2.48
C ARG A 56 -7.50 21.30 2.12
N ILE A 57 -6.56 20.66 2.84
CA ILE A 57 -5.13 20.91 2.70
C ILE A 57 -4.48 19.73 2.01
N GLY A 58 -3.94 19.97 0.83
CA GLY A 58 -3.08 19.03 0.12
C GLY A 58 -1.70 18.97 0.79
N LEU A 59 -1.18 17.79 1.03
CA LEU A 59 0.18 17.57 1.52
C LEU A 59 0.96 16.83 0.44
N TRP A 60 1.94 17.50 -0.17
CA TRP A 60 2.73 17.00 -1.28
C TRP A 60 4.20 16.92 -0.94
N GLY A 61 4.79 15.73 -1.02
CA GLY A 61 6.18 15.49 -0.69
C GLY A 61 6.56 14.03 -0.56
N TYR A 62 7.81 13.79 -0.19
CA TYR A 62 8.39 12.46 -0.01
C TYR A 62 8.28 11.96 1.42
N ASN A 63 8.63 10.69 1.65
CA ASN A 63 8.69 10.13 2.99
C ASN A 63 9.70 10.88 3.85
N SER A 64 9.21 11.60 4.85
CA SER A 64 10.05 12.29 5.82
C SER A 64 9.34 12.40 7.19
N TYR A 65 10.11 12.62 8.24
CA TYR A 65 9.55 12.92 9.56
C TYR A 65 8.73 14.21 9.55
N GLN A 66 9.18 15.20 8.76
CA GLN A 66 8.51 16.47 8.57
C GLN A 66 7.16 16.29 7.88
N TRP A 67 7.10 15.47 6.82
CA TRP A 67 5.85 15.13 6.16
C TRP A 67 4.83 14.53 7.15
N LEU A 68 5.29 13.56 7.96
CA LEU A 68 4.42 12.88 8.92
C LEU A 68 3.88 13.85 9.99
N THR A 69 4.74 14.72 10.54
CA THR A 69 4.31 15.69 11.55
C THR A 69 3.36 16.73 10.97
N ALA A 70 3.56 17.15 9.71
CA ALA A 70 2.64 18.01 8.99
C ALA A 70 1.29 17.33 8.74
N ALA A 71 1.28 16.06 8.26
CA ALA A 71 0.06 15.29 8.05
C ALA A 71 -0.80 15.20 9.30
N VAL A 72 -0.20 14.76 10.41
CA VAL A 72 -0.92 14.64 11.69
C VAL A 72 -1.29 16.01 12.25
N GLY A 73 -0.44 17.01 12.09
CA GLY A 73 -0.70 18.41 12.49
C GLY A 73 -1.90 19.02 11.77
N ILE A 74 -2.02 18.79 10.45
CA ILE A 74 -3.17 19.21 9.64
C ILE A 74 -4.47 18.61 10.20
N LEU A 75 -4.47 17.29 10.46
CA LEU A 75 -5.64 16.61 11.03
C LEU A 75 -6.00 17.12 12.43
N LEU A 76 -5.00 17.32 13.29
CA LEU A 76 -5.22 17.87 14.62
C LEU A 76 -5.64 19.34 14.62
N ALA A 77 -5.35 20.10 13.59
CA ALA A 77 -5.81 21.48 13.42
C ALA A 77 -7.30 21.60 13.04
N GLY A 78 -7.96 20.48 12.78
CA GLY A 78 -9.34 20.48 12.32
C GLY A 78 -9.46 20.69 10.80
N CYS A 79 -8.42 20.41 10.03
CA CYS A 79 -8.39 20.47 8.58
C CYS A 79 -8.61 19.07 7.96
N HIS A 80 -9.04 19.04 6.70
CA HIS A 80 -9.14 17.82 5.91
C HIS A 80 -7.83 17.61 5.15
N GLY A 81 -7.10 16.50 5.45
CA GLY A 81 -5.81 16.21 4.82
C GLY A 81 -5.98 15.50 3.48
N ILE A 82 -5.26 15.91 2.45
CA ILE A 82 -5.25 15.24 1.15
C ILE A 82 -3.80 14.89 0.82
N PHE A 83 -3.49 13.59 0.75
CA PHE A 83 -2.11 13.13 0.68
C PHE A 83 -1.72 12.78 -0.75
N PHE A 84 -0.73 13.50 -1.30
CA PHE A 84 -0.21 13.35 -2.64
C PHE A 84 1.17 12.70 -2.64
N ASP A 85 1.43 11.87 -3.66
CA ASP A 85 2.75 11.31 -3.92
C ASP A 85 3.72 12.42 -4.38
N GLY A 86 4.90 12.51 -3.75
CA GLY A 86 5.94 13.45 -4.14
C GLY A 86 6.51 13.23 -5.55
N ASN A 87 6.24 12.07 -6.16
CA ASN A 87 6.67 11.74 -7.52
C ASN A 87 5.60 12.04 -8.60
N LEU A 88 4.48 12.64 -8.24
CA LEU A 88 3.47 13.03 -9.24
C LEU A 88 4.03 14.10 -10.18
N GLU A 89 3.74 13.94 -11.48
CA GLU A 89 3.95 14.99 -12.45
C GLU A 89 2.95 16.15 -12.18
N ASN A 90 3.34 17.38 -12.51
CA ASN A 90 2.54 18.58 -12.23
C ASN A 90 1.11 18.50 -12.72
N GLN A 91 0.91 17.97 -13.93
CA GLN A 91 -0.42 17.84 -14.51
C GLN A 91 -1.32 16.91 -13.71
N ASP A 92 -0.75 15.79 -13.23
CA ASP A 92 -1.45 14.81 -12.40
C ASP A 92 -1.75 15.38 -11.01
N LEU A 93 -0.80 16.09 -10.41
CA LEU A 93 -0.98 16.74 -9.13
C LEU A 93 -2.10 17.79 -9.20
N ILE A 94 -2.06 18.68 -10.20
CA ILE A 94 -3.10 19.70 -10.41
C ILE A 94 -4.46 19.04 -10.58
N TYR A 95 -4.56 18.02 -11.45
CA TYR A 95 -5.80 17.28 -11.66
C TYR A 95 -6.36 16.66 -10.38
N LEU A 96 -5.53 15.99 -9.58
CA LEU A 96 -5.97 15.36 -8.32
C LEU A 96 -6.32 16.41 -7.26
N ALA A 97 -5.58 17.52 -7.19
CA ALA A 97 -5.85 18.60 -6.27
C ALA A 97 -7.16 19.33 -6.58
N GLU A 98 -7.45 19.60 -7.88
CA GLU A 98 -8.74 20.16 -8.32
C GLU A 98 -9.88 19.15 -8.07
N TYR A 99 -9.68 17.87 -8.41
CA TYR A 99 -10.67 16.81 -8.15
C TYR A 99 -11.04 16.73 -6.66
N SER A 100 -10.06 16.86 -5.77
CA SER A 100 -10.24 16.79 -4.32
C SER A 100 -10.67 18.08 -3.66
N ASP A 101 -10.93 19.16 -4.43
CA ASP A 101 -11.26 20.50 -3.94
C ASP A 101 -10.21 21.01 -2.93
N THR A 102 -8.94 20.77 -3.22
CA THR A 102 -7.83 21.29 -2.41
C THR A 102 -7.83 22.82 -2.42
N GLU A 103 -7.80 23.43 -1.23
CA GLU A 103 -7.85 24.89 -1.07
C GLU A 103 -6.47 25.49 -0.74
N TRP A 104 -5.56 24.66 -0.22
CA TRP A 104 -4.22 25.04 0.21
C TRP A 104 -3.25 23.88 0.05
N MET A 105 -1.98 24.14 -0.24
CA MET A 105 -0.95 23.12 -0.39
C MET A 105 0.18 23.32 0.62
N ALA A 106 0.43 22.28 1.42
CA ALA A 106 1.63 22.15 2.23
C ALA A 106 2.65 21.27 1.44
N VAL A 107 3.81 21.84 1.13
CA VAL A 107 4.73 21.28 0.12
C VAL A 107 6.10 21.02 0.72
N GLU A 108 6.79 19.97 0.26
CA GLU A 108 8.21 19.75 0.58
C GLU A 108 9.04 20.94 0.10
N PRO A 109 9.94 21.50 0.94
CA PRO A 109 10.74 22.67 0.56
C PRO A 109 11.47 22.53 -0.77
N GLU A 110 12.05 21.37 -1.03
CA GLU A 110 12.78 21.07 -2.27
C GLU A 110 11.88 21.09 -3.51
N LEU A 111 10.63 20.67 -3.37
CA LEU A 111 9.64 20.69 -4.46
C LEU A 111 9.10 22.10 -4.74
N MET A 112 9.16 23.02 -3.76
CA MET A 112 8.72 24.40 -3.98
C MET A 112 9.63 25.20 -4.92
N GLU A 113 10.91 24.91 -4.93
CA GLU A 113 11.89 25.61 -5.77
C GLU A 113 11.75 25.22 -7.25
N GLU A 114 11.29 24.01 -7.53
CA GLU A 114 11.17 23.45 -8.87
C GLU A 114 9.83 23.80 -9.57
N GLU A 115 8.79 24.27 -8.82
CA GLU A 115 7.40 24.19 -9.28
C GLU A 115 6.62 25.51 -9.31
N SER A 116 7.15 26.51 -10.01
CA SER A 116 6.46 27.79 -10.24
C SER A 116 5.11 27.66 -10.96
N SER A 117 4.86 26.55 -11.68
CA SER A 117 3.62 26.32 -12.44
C SER A 117 2.42 25.98 -11.56
N ILE A 118 2.63 25.33 -10.41
CA ILE A 118 1.57 24.93 -9.47
C ILE A 118 1.10 26.10 -8.62
N GLY A 119 2.00 27.00 -8.25
CA GLY A 119 1.70 28.20 -7.43
C GLY A 119 0.67 29.15 -8.03
N GLY A 120 0.38 29.03 -9.33
CA GLY A 120 -0.72 29.76 -9.98
C GLY A 120 -2.12 29.17 -9.72
N HIS A 121 -2.20 27.91 -9.26
CA HIS A 121 -3.46 27.20 -9.01
C HIS A 121 -3.87 27.21 -7.53
N PHE A 122 -2.91 27.06 -6.61
CA PHE A 122 -3.18 26.93 -5.17
C PHE A 122 -2.25 27.81 -4.34
N PRO A 123 -2.74 28.40 -3.22
CA PRO A 123 -1.87 28.95 -2.20
C PRO A 123 -0.96 27.84 -1.64
N MET A 124 0.35 28.08 -1.62
CA MET A 124 1.35 27.08 -1.24
C MET A 124 2.26 27.58 -0.13
N GLU A 125 2.66 26.69 0.76
CA GLU A 125 3.69 26.96 1.77
C GLU A 125 4.54 25.71 2.04
N PRO A 126 5.83 25.88 2.42
CA PRO A 126 6.65 24.75 2.78
C PRO A 126 6.23 24.20 4.16
N TYR A 127 6.13 22.87 4.28
CA TYR A 127 6.04 22.25 5.58
C TYR A 127 7.45 22.07 6.17
N THR A 128 7.82 22.91 7.09
CA THR A 128 9.12 22.88 7.76
C THR A 128 8.97 22.51 9.22
N ARG A 129 10.08 22.07 9.84
CA ARG A 129 10.12 21.87 11.29
C ARG A 129 9.93 23.22 11.98
N ARG A 130 8.82 23.40 12.67
CA ARG A 130 8.48 24.65 13.36
C ARG A 130 8.75 24.55 14.85
N GLN A 131 9.28 25.60 15.43
CA GLN A 131 9.50 25.73 16.87
C GLN A 131 8.51 26.78 17.41
N THR A 132 7.25 26.44 17.53
CA THR A 132 6.27 27.27 18.23
C THR A 132 5.76 26.53 19.46
N GLU A 133 5.78 27.17 20.63
CA GLU A 133 5.06 26.69 21.80
C GLU A 133 3.56 26.92 21.57
N GLY A 134 2.89 25.93 21.00
CA GLY A 134 1.46 26.01 20.70
C GLY A 134 0.66 25.09 21.59
N THR A 135 -0.36 25.63 22.26
CA THR A 135 -1.44 24.87 22.89
C THR A 135 -2.63 24.84 21.95
N ALA A 136 -2.59 24.01 20.90
CA ALA A 136 -3.71 23.91 19.97
C ALA A 136 -4.92 23.27 20.69
N GLU A 137 -6.01 24.02 20.78
CA GLU A 137 -7.31 23.49 21.18
C GLU A 137 -7.99 22.84 20.00
N ILE A 138 -8.00 21.49 19.96
CA ILE A 138 -8.59 20.72 18.87
C ILE A 138 -10.05 20.44 19.21
N ARG A 139 -10.96 20.78 18.32
CA ARG A 139 -12.39 20.76 18.61
C ARG A 139 -13.23 19.80 17.74
N LEU A 140 -12.70 19.33 16.62
CA LEU A 140 -13.50 18.62 15.60
C LEU A 140 -12.83 17.31 15.16
N GLU A 141 -13.66 16.32 14.84
CA GLU A 141 -13.24 15.16 14.05
C GLU A 141 -12.96 15.61 12.62
N THR A 142 -11.92 15.07 12.05
CA THR A 142 -11.49 15.35 10.68
C THR A 142 -11.27 14.06 9.93
N ASP A 143 -11.09 14.20 8.64
CA ASP A 143 -10.77 13.12 7.73
C ASP A 143 -9.49 13.42 6.95
N PHE A 144 -9.00 12.40 6.29
CA PHE A 144 -7.97 12.53 5.29
C PHE A 144 -8.34 11.70 4.06
N MET A 145 -7.74 12.04 2.94
CA MET A 145 -7.94 11.36 1.68
C MET A 145 -6.63 10.79 1.17
N CYS A 146 -6.65 9.47 0.86
CA CYS A 146 -5.61 8.79 0.12
C CYS A 146 -6.16 8.36 -1.24
N PHE A 147 -5.33 8.40 -2.28
CA PHE A 147 -5.73 7.95 -3.60
C PHE A 147 -5.43 6.47 -3.80
N THR A 148 -6.36 5.74 -4.44
CA THR A 148 -6.10 4.35 -4.84
C THR A 148 -5.06 4.34 -5.96
N SER A 149 -4.27 3.24 -6.03
CA SER A 149 -3.25 3.04 -7.05
C SER A 149 -3.87 2.80 -8.44
N GLY A 150 -4.38 3.85 -9.08
CA GLY A 150 -4.87 3.86 -10.47
C GLY A 150 -4.01 4.78 -11.35
N THR A 151 -4.41 4.96 -12.63
CA THR A 151 -3.98 6.15 -13.40
C THR A 151 -4.67 7.37 -12.79
N SER A 152 -4.10 8.57 -12.94
CA SER A 152 -4.66 9.81 -12.36
C SER A 152 -6.14 9.98 -12.65
N SER A 153 -6.58 9.67 -13.87
CA SER A 153 -7.99 9.73 -14.28
C SER A 153 -8.89 8.63 -13.73
N SER A 154 -8.34 7.50 -13.26
CA SER A 154 -9.07 6.36 -12.68
C SER A 154 -8.88 6.21 -11.19
N SER A 155 -8.00 6.99 -10.57
CA SER A 155 -7.77 6.99 -9.13
C SER A 155 -9.01 7.47 -8.38
N LYS A 156 -9.33 6.78 -7.28
CA LYS A 156 -10.43 7.17 -6.38
C LYS A 156 -9.85 7.77 -5.12
N GLY A 157 -10.36 8.90 -4.70
CA GLY A 157 -10.06 9.47 -3.39
C GLY A 157 -10.84 8.71 -2.31
N VAL A 158 -10.14 7.96 -1.48
CA VAL A 158 -10.72 7.24 -0.34
C VAL A 158 -10.70 8.16 0.87
N VAL A 159 -11.87 8.53 1.38
CA VAL A 159 -12.02 9.43 2.54
C VAL A 159 -12.06 8.58 3.82
N ILE A 160 -11.25 8.95 4.80
CA ILE A 160 -11.06 8.18 6.04
C ILE A 160 -11.10 9.13 7.22
N SER A 161 -12.05 8.92 8.15
CA SER A 161 -12.12 9.68 9.39
C SER A 161 -10.98 9.33 10.36
N THR A 162 -10.53 10.31 11.14
CA THR A 162 -9.55 10.08 12.22
C THR A 162 -10.09 9.15 13.30
N ASN A 163 -11.42 9.05 13.43
CA ASN A 163 -12.07 8.08 14.29
C ASN A 163 -11.87 6.65 13.78
N ALA A 164 -12.14 6.40 12.48
CA ALA A 164 -11.93 5.09 11.86
C ALA A 164 -10.47 4.64 11.98
N LEU A 165 -9.50 5.54 11.75
CA LEU A 165 -8.08 5.27 11.96
C LEU A 165 -7.78 4.84 13.40
N SER A 166 -8.35 5.53 14.39
CA SER A 166 -8.12 5.22 15.81
C SER A 166 -8.69 3.86 16.20
N ILE A 167 -9.84 3.47 15.65
CA ILE A 167 -10.44 2.14 15.87
C ILE A 167 -9.59 1.07 15.18
N CYS A 168 -9.14 1.29 13.93
CA CYS A 168 -8.27 0.39 13.19
C CYS A 168 -7.02 0.05 13.98
N VAL A 169 -6.34 1.07 14.52
CA VAL A 169 -5.11 0.90 15.32
C VAL A 169 -5.36 0.05 16.57
N ARG A 170 -6.51 0.20 17.23
CA ARG A 170 -6.89 -0.60 18.42
C ARG A 170 -7.23 -2.05 18.06
N GLU A 171 -7.90 -2.30 16.95
CA GLU A 171 -8.25 -3.66 16.51
C GLU A 171 -7.02 -4.49 16.07
N ALA A 172 -5.95 -3.85 15.60
CA ALA A 172 -4.68 -4.49 15.26
C ALA A 172 -3.76 -4.74 16.47
N GLU A 173 -4.17 -4.35 17.69
CA GLU A 173 -3.38 -4.54 18.88
C GLU A 173 -3.11 -6.04 19.13
N GLY A 174 -1.84 -6.39 19.33
CA GLY A 174 -1.41 -7.78 19.56
C GLY A 174 -1.21 -8.61 18.27
N VAL A 175 -1.57 -8.11 17.10
CA VAL A 175 -1.44 -8.84 15.84
C VAL A 175 -0.08 -8.62 15.17
N ILE A 176 0.44 -7.39 15.21
CA ILE A 176 1.76 -7.07 14.67
C ILE A 176 2.82 -7.73 15.56
N PRO A 177 3.79 -8.50 15.00
CA PRO A 177 4.84 -9.13 15.77
C PRO A 177 5.74 -8.11 16.46
N GLY A 178 6.52 -8.59 17.42
CA GLY A 178 7.54 -7.80 18.10
C GLY A 178 7.20 -7.39 19.52
N LYS A 179 8.16 -6.74 20.16
CA LYS A 179 8.12 -6.32 21.57
C LYS A 179 8.27 -4.81 21.68
N ARG A 180 7.92 -4.27 22.84
CA ARG A 180 8.18 -2.87 23.18
C ARG A 180 9.67 -2.53 22.99
N GLY A 181 9.96 -1.39 22.36
CA GLY A 181 11.32 -0.90 22.11
C GLY A 181 12.01 -1.52 20.90
N GLU A 182 11.40 -2.51 20.22
CA GLU A 182 11.95 -3.00 18.96
C GLU A 182 11.83 -1.96 17.83
N ARG A 183 12.78 -2.02 16.90
CA ARG A 183 12.86 -1.12 15.74
C ARG A 183 12.15 -1.74 14.56
N TYR A 184 11.21 -0.98 13.98
CA TYR A 184 10.38 -1.36 12.83
C TYR A 184 10.73 -0.49 11.63
N PHE A 185 11.22 -1.08 10.57
CA PHE A 185 11.57 -0.35 9.35
C PHE A 185 10.36 -0.17 8.44
N LEU A 186 10.04 1.07 8.10
CA LEU A 186 8.91 1.45 7.25
C LEU A 186 9.39 2.29 6.06
N PRO A 187 9.76 1.68 4.94
CA PRO A 187 10.10 2.38 3.69
C PRO A 187 8.89 2.63 2.78
N LEU A 188 7.69 2.23 3.22
CA LEU A 188 6.47 2.37 2.44
C LEU A 188 6.05 3.84 2.32
N PRO A 189 5.44 4.24 1.18
CA PRO A 189 4.98 5.62 1.00
C PRO A 189 3.96 6.03 2.06
N LEU A 190 4.21 7.15 2.75
CA LEU A 190 3.31 7.68 3.78
C LEU A 190 2.02 8.28 3.21
N HIS A 191 2.02 8.76 1.97
CA HIS A 191 0.81 9.22 1.28
C HIS A 191 -0.17 8.07 0.96
N HIS A 192 0.30 6.82 1.04
CA HIS A 192 -0.52 5.63 0.87
C HIS A 192 -0.98 5.09 2.22
N ILE A 193 -2.24 4.62 2.28
CA ILE A 193 -2.84 4.17 3.55
C ILE A 193 -2.02 3.07 4.24
N TYR A 194 -1.41 2.15 3.50
CA TYR A 194 -0.59 1.09 4.09
C TYR A 194 0.60 1.70 4.87
N GLY A 195 1.33 2.66 4.29
CA GLY A 195 2.42 3.32 5.01
C GLY A 195 1.93 4.16 6.19
N PHE A 196 0.87 4.94 5.99
CA PHE A 196 0.37 5.86 7.02
C PHE A 196 -0.18 5.15 8.26
N THR A 197 -0.97 4.09 8.07
CA THR A 197 -1.59 3.36 9.18
C THR A 197 -0.57 2.59 10.02
N GLU A 198 0.48 2.02 9.36
CA GLU A 198 1.52 1.27 10.07
C GLU A 198 2.33 2.13 11.05
N VAL A 199 2.45 3.43 10.80
CA VAL A 199 3.04 4.35 11.77
C VAL A 199 2.38 4.19 13.14
N PHE A 200 1.05 4.27 13.15
CA PHE A 200 0.29 4.22 14.41
C PHE A 200 0.25 2.82 15.03
N HIS A 201 0.26 1.77 14.22
CA HIS A 201 0.36 0.39 14.72
C HIS A 201 1.67 0.16 15.47
N VAL A 202 2.81 0.60 14.91
CA VAL A 202 4.12 0.50 15.57
C VAL A 202 4.16 1.33 16.83
N LEU A 203 3.70 2.58 16.77
CA LEU A 203 3.69 3.47 17.94
C LEU A 203 2.80 2.94 19.07
N LYS A 204 1.61 2.38 18.74
CA LYS A 204 0.70 1.79 19.74
C LYS A 204 1.36 0.63 20.49
N ARG A 205 2.24 -0.12 19.83
CA ARG A 205 2.99 -1.21 20.43
C ARG A 205 4.18 -0.76 21.28
N GLY A 206 4.48 0.53 21.31
CA GLY A 206 5.67 1.06 21.96
C GLY A 206 6.97 0.74 21.24
N GLY A 207 6.88 0.53 19.93
CA GLY A 207 8.02 0.32 19.05
C GLY A 207 8.71 1.62 18.65
N THR A 208 9.89 1.51 18.06
CA THR A 208 10.62 2.61 17.43
C THR A 208 10.50 2.48 15.92
N LEU A 209 9.86 3.44 15.25
CA LEU A 209 9.71 3.44 13.81
C LEU A 209 10.98 3.95 13.13
N CYS A 210 11.64 3.10 12.37
CA CYS A 210 12.73 3.45 11.47
C CYS A 210 12.11 3.92 10.14
N LEU A 211 11.93 5.22 9.99
CA LEU A 211 11.28 5.81 8.81
C LEU A 211 12.25 5.84 7.64
N GLY A 212 11.99 5.01 6.64
CA GLY A 212 12.79 4.94 5.42
C GLY A 212 12.32 5.96 4.39
N ARG A 213 13.30 6.53 3.66
CA ARG A 213 13.06 7.44 2.53
C ARG A 213 12.48 6.73 1.30
N GLY A 214 12.54 5.38 1.29
CA GLY A 214 12.07 4.55 0.18
C GLY A 214 12.97 4.57 -1.04
N GLY A 215 12.50 3.97 -2.15
CA GLY A 215 13.17 4.01 -3.43
C GLY A 215 14.65 3.60 -3.40
N GLN A 216 15.51 4.45 -3.94
CA GLN A 216 16.96 4.24 -4.03
C GLN A 216 17.68 4.17 -2.68
N TYR A 217 17.08 4.71 -1.61
CA TYR A 217 17.67 4.75 -0.27
C TYR A 217 17.42 3.49 0.57
N LEU A 218 16.64 2.52 0.05
CA LEU A 218 16.21 1.34 0.79
C LEU A 218 17.37 0.59 1.47
N THR A 219 18.48 0.33 0.75
CA THR A 219 19.64 -0.41 1.28
C THR A 219 20.43 0.40 2.28
N GLU A 220 20.59 1.70 2.04
CA GLU A 220 21.29 2.61 2.95
C GLU A 220 20.54 2.75 4.26
N ASP A 221 19.25 3.08 4.20
CA ASP A 221 18.42 3.36 5.36
C ASP A 221 18.28 2.13 6.27
N ILE A 222 18.01 0.95 5.69
CA ILE A 222 17.88 -0.28 6.48
C ILE A 222 19.19 -0.68 7.16
N GLY A 223 20.32 -0.46 6.47
CA GLY A 223 21.64 -0.74 7.03
C GLY A 223 22.04 0.22 8.17
N LEU A 224 21.72 1.52 8.02
CA LEU A 224 22.04 2.52 9.05
C LEU A 224 21.17 2.38 10.31
N MET A 225 19.88 2.04 10.16
CA MET A 225 18.94 1.96 11.28
C MET A 225 18.85 0.57 11.91
N ASP A 226 19.36 -0.46 11.26
CA ASP A 226 19.47 -1.85 11.74
C ASP A 226 18.22 -2.34 12.49
N PRO A 227 17.06 -2.45 11.79
CA PRO A 227 15.79 -2.80 12.42
C PRO A 227 15.71 -4.28 12.79
N HIS A 228 14.75 -4.60 13.68
CA HIS A 228 14.39 -5.96 14.08
C HIS A 228 13.25 -6.51 13.21
N ILE A 229 12.37 -5.64 12.76
CA ILE A 229 11.15 -5.96 12.00
C ILE A 229 11.05 -4.98 10.82
N ALA A 230 10.52 -5.43 9.68
CA ALA A 230 10.35 -4.54 8.52
C ALA A 230 9.01 -4.75 7.83
N PHE A 231 8.45 -3.65 7.31
CA PHE A 231 7.28 -3.64 6.43
C PHE A 231 7.72 -3.48 4.98
N PHE A 232 7.39 -4.44 4.14
CA PHE A 232 7.77 -4.42 2.73
C PHE A 232 6.59 -4.70 1.80
N VAL A 233 6.75 -4.31 0.55
CA VAL A 233 6.11 -5.02 -0.56
C VAL A 233 7.03 -6.16 -1.02
N PRO A 234 6.50 -7.24 -1.63
CA PRO A 234 7.31 -8.40 -2.03
C PRO A 234 8.55 -8.05 -2.89
N THR A 235 8.44 -7.03 -3.75
CA THR A 235 9.57 -6.58 -4.60
C THR A 235 10.73 -5.98 -3.80
N MET A 236 10.46 -5.28 -2.69
CA MET A 236 11.50 -4.76 -1.79
C MET A 236 12.25 -5.89 -1.09
N LEU A 237 11.51 -6.86 -0.56
CA LEU A 237 12.09 -8.06 0.07
C LEU A 237 12.97 -8.83 -0.93
N GLN A 238 12.46 -9.08 -2.15
CA GLN A 238 13.20 -9.75 -3.21
C GLN A 238 14.51 -9.01 -3.56
N PHE A 239 14.44 -7.67 -3.62
CA PHE A 239 15.61 -6.85 -3.91
C PHE A 239 16.70 -7.00 -2.83
N LEU A 240 16.33 -6.91 -1.54
CA LEU A 240 17.28 -7.03 -0.42
C LEU A 240 17.88 -8.43 -0.32
N LEU A 241 17.10 -9.48 -0.54
CA LEU A 241 17.57 -10.87 -0.58
C LEU A 241 18.60 -11.07 -1.70
N LYS A 242 18.29 -10.61 -2.93
CA LYS A 242 19.22 -10.69 -4.07
C LYS A 242 20.51 -9.91 -3.83
N LYS A 243 20.44 -8.76 -3.16
CA LYS A 243 21.59 -7.93 -2.82
C LYS A 243 22.39 -8.46 -1.62
N LYS A 244 21.81 -9.40 -0.85
CA LYS A 244 22.37 -9.90 0.42
C LYS A 244 22.65 -8.77 1.41
N THR A 245 21.74 -7.83 1.51
CA THR A 245 21.87 -6.61 2.34
C THR A 245 20.89 -6.59 3.51
N LEU A 246 20.45 -7.76 3.98
CA LEU A 246 19.61 -7.86 5.18
C LEU A 246 20.42 -7.45 6.42
N PRO A 247 19.86 -6.59 7.31
CA PRO A 247 20.52 -6.23 8.57
C PRO A 247 20.65 -7.43 9.51
N GLN A 248 21.63 -7.37 10.40
CA GLN A 248 21.94 -8.48 11.30
C GLN A 248 20.82 -8.81 12.29
N HIS A 249 20.10 -7.80 12.76
CA HIS A 249 19.05 -7.97 13.77
C HIS A 249 17.64 -8.16 13.17
N LEU A 250 17.50 -8.10 11.85
CA LEU A 250 16.21 -8.31 11.20
C LEU A 250 15.79 -9.77 11.32
N HIS A 251 14.72 -10.01 12.05
CA HIS A 251 14.18 -11.37 12.26
C HIS A 251 12.77 -11.56 11.71
N SER A 252 11.98 -10.49 11.52
CA SER A 252 10.60 -10.60 11.04
C SER A 252 10.31 -9.61 9.91
N VAL A 253 9.57 -10.05 8.91
CA VAL A 253 9.13 -9.23 7.80
C VAL A 253 7.61 -9.36 7.63
N LEU A 254 6.94 -8.21 7.60
CA LEU A 254 5.53 -8.10 7.25
C LEU A 254 5.46 -7.64 5.80
N THR A 255 4.83 -8.42 4.94
CA THR A 255 4.74 -8.10 3.51
C THR A 255 3.31 -8.07 3.04
N GLY A 256 2.96 -7.09 2.24
CA GLY A 256 1.60 -6.90 1.72
C GLY A 256 1.57 -6.02 0.47
N GLY A 257 0.37 -5.63 0.05
CA GLY A 257 0.16 -4.76 -1.10
C GLY A 257 0.20 -5.46 -2.47
N SER A 258 0.83 -6.64 -2.57
CA SER A 258 0.80 -7.49 -3.77
C SER A 258 0.98 -8.97 -3.39
N TYR A 259 0.80 -9.85 -4.36
CA TYR A 259 0.92 -11.29 -4.14
C TYR A 259 2.33 -11.71 -3.71
N LEU A 260 2.40 -12.48 -2.62
CA LEU A 260 3.63 -13.11 -2.13
C LEU A 260 3.83 -14.46 -2.82
N ARG A 261 4.88 -14.57 -3.64
CA ARG A 261 5.24 -15.83 -4.33
C ARG A 261 5.83 -16.84 -3.33
N PRO A 262 5.47 -18.14 -3.42
CA PRO A 262 5.99 -19.18 -2.54
C PRO A 262 7.53 -19.27 -2.55
N GLU A 263 8.17 -19.05 -3.72
CA GLU A 263 9.63 -19.09 -3.83
C GLU A 263 10.30 -17.99 -3.02
N LEU A 264 9.72 -16.76 -3.05
CA LEU A 264 10.22 -15.64 -2.27
C LEU A 264 10.03 -15.88 -0.77
N GLU A 265 8.90 -16.49 -0.39
CA GLU A 265 8.67 -16.92 0.99
C GLU A 265 9.73 -17.93 1.44
N GLN A 266 9.94 -19.01 0.67
CA GLN A 266 10.95 -20.03 0.98
C GLN A 266 12.36 -19.45 1.06
N GLU A 267 12.71 -18.52 0.15
CA GLU A 267 14.01 -17.81 0.18
C GLU A 267 14.16 -17.02 1.48
N ALA A 268 13.15 -16.25 1.88
CA ALA A 268 13.16 -15.47 3.12
C ALA A 268 13.28 -16.37 4.37
N LEU A 269 12.49 -17.45 4.43
CA LEU A 269 12.54 -18.44 5.51
C LEU A 269 13.92 -19.12 5.60
N SER A 270 14.56 -19.41 4.46
CA SER A 270 15.90 -19.99 4.41
C SER A 270 16.99 -19.08 4.98
N GLN A 271 16.75 -17.76 4.97
CA GLN A 271 17.62 -16.76 5.62
C GLN A 271 17.30 -16.56 7.12
N GLY A 272 16.39 -17.35 7.69
CA GLY A 272 16.01 -17.29 9.11
C GLY A 272 14.99 -16.20 9.43
N LEU A 273 14.35 -15.58 8.45
CA LEU A 273 13.31 -14.58 8.67
C LEU A 273 11.97 -15.25 9.01
N GLU A 274 11.22 -14.66 9.92
CA GLU A 274 9.78 -14.92 10.07
C GLU A 274 9.02 -14.03 9.09
N LEU A 275 8.15 -14.64 8.27
CA LEU A 275 7.40 -13.91 7.25
C LEU A 275 5.91 -13.91 7.55
N TYR A 276 5.33 -12.71 7.54
CA TYR A 276 3.90 -12.45 7.72
C TYR A 276 3.34 -11.88 6.43
N ASN A 277 2.49 -12.64 5.74
CA ASN A 277 1.77 -12.15 4.58
C ASN A 277 0.52 -11.40 5.04
N LEU A 278 0.33 -10.18 4.55
CA LEU A 278 -0.71 -9.24 4.98
C LEU A 278 -1.64 -8.93 3.83
N TYR A 279 -2.92 -8.78 4.13
CA TYR A 279 -3.91 -8.33 3.17
C TYR A 279 -4.76 -7.20 3.73
N GLY A 280 -5.07 -6.27 2.86
CA GLY A 280 -5.94 -5.15 3.10
C GLY A 280 -6.03 -4.21 1.90
N LEU A 281 -6.90 -3.22 2.00
CA LEU A 281 -7.24 -2.28 0.95
C LEU A 281 -7.18 -0.85 1.50
N SER A 282 -7.16 0.15 0.62
CA SER A 282 -7.28 1.55 1.05
C SER A 282 -8.60 1.78 1.78
N GLU A 283 -9.65 1.14 1.31
CA GLU A 283 -11.02 1.21 1.83
C GLU A 283 -11.17 0.56 3.22
N THR A 284 -10.27 -0.35 3.57
CA THR A 284 -10.21 -1.01 4.88
C THR A 284 -9.10 -0.46 5.78
N LEU A 285 -8.59 0.74 5.49
CA LEU A 285 -7.54 1.42 6.24
C LEU A 285 -6.22 0.63 6.32
N GLY A 286 -5.87 -0.08 5.27
CA GLY A 286 -4.67 -0.92 5.24
C GLY A 286 -4.94 -2.36 5.67
N MET A 287 -4.07 -2.92 6.48
CA MET A 287 -4.09 -4.34 6.83
C MET A 287 -5.27 -4.73 7.71
N ILE A 288 -5.95 -5.84 7.37
CA ILE A 288 -7.07 -6.39 8.12
C ILE A 288 -6.91 -7.87 8.48
N CYS A 289 -5.90 -8.52 7.94
CA CYS A 289 -5.56 -9.91 8.25
C CYS A 289 -4.09 -10.22 7.95
N SER A 290 -3.61 -11.32 8.51
CA SER A 290 -2.24 -11.78 8.38
C SER A 290 -2.16 -13.29 8.34
N SER A 291 -1.14 -13.83 7.66
CA SER A 291 -0.79 -15.23 7.76
C SER A 291 -0.25 -15.57 9.16
N LYS A 292 -0.34 -16.84 9.51
CA LYS A 292 0.33 -17.42 10.67
C LYS A 292 1.09 -18.68 10.25
N LYS A 293 2.20 -18.94 10.92
CA LYS A 293 3.12 -20.03 10.61
C LYS A 293 2.42 -21.38 10.49
N GLU A 294 1.42 -21.63 11.32
CA GLU A 294 0.71 -22.91 11.39
C GLU A 294 -0.17 -23.22 10.17
N LYS A 295 -0.65 -22.18 9.47
CA LYS A 295 -1.52 -22.32 8.27
C LYS A 295 -0.82 -21.97 6.95
N GLY A 296 0.46 -21.54 7.01
CA GLY A 296 1.22 -21.08 5.84
C GLY A 296 0.80 -19.69 5.35
N SER A 297 1.59 -19.11 4.44
CA SER A 297 1.41 -17.70 4.01
C SER A 297 0.19 -17.43 3.14
N GLN A 298 -0.41 -18.47 2.57
CA GLN A 298 -1.56 -18.32 1.67
C GLN A 298 -2.90 -18.15 2.42
N TRP A 299 -2.99 -18.60 3.69
CA TRP A 299 -4.16 -18.44 4.53
C TRP A 299 -3.96 -17.29 5.51
N LEU A 300 -4.90 -16.33 5.50
CA LEU A 300 -4.83 -15.08 6.24
C LEU A 300 -5.94 -15.02 7.28
N GLY A 301 -5.56 -14.95 8.55
CA GLY A 301 -6.48 -14.85 9.67
C GLY A 301 -6.86 -13.41 9.98
N PRO A 302 -8.15 -13.13 10.29
CA PRO A 302 -8.64 -11.77 10.55
C PRO A 302 -8.06 -11.18 11.84
N PHE A 303 -7.95 -9.84 11.88
CA PHE A 303 -7.58 -9.10 13.08
C PHE A 303 -8.80 -8.85 13.98
N GLY A 304 -8.63 -8.95 15.27
CA GLY A 304 -9.61 -8.52 16.26
C GLY A 304 -11.05 -8.97 15.96
N LYS A 305 -11.93 -7.99 15.79
CA LYS A 305 -13.37 -8.21 15.53
C LYS A 305 -13.72 -8.32 14.04
N ILE A 306 -12.74 -8.29 13.14
CA ILE A 306 -12.95 -8.41 11.70
C ILE A 306 -13.47 -9.82 11.37
N ARG A 307 -14.41 -9.91 10.42
CA ARG A 307 -15.00 -11.19 9.99
C ARG A 307 -15.12 -11.22 8.47
N PHE A 308 -14.69 -12.31 7.87
CA PHE A 308 -14.77 -12.57 6.43
C PHE A 308 -15.90 -13.51 6.08
N PHE A 309 -16.48 -13.30 4.89
CA PHE A 309 -17.51 -14.11 4.28
C PHE A 309 -17.17 -14.28 2.79
N ALA A 310 -17.73 -15.30 2.13
CA ALA A 310 -17.74 -15.40 0.68
C ALA A 310 -19.19 -15.30 0.21
N ASP A 311 -19.46 -14.53 -0.86
CA ASP A 311 -20.77 -14.54 -1.49
C ASP A 311 -20.90 -15.73 -2.48
N SER A 312 -22.08 -15.84 -3.13
CA SER A 312 -22.37 -16.91 -4.10
C SER A 312 -21.41 -16.95 -5.31
N ASP A 313 -20.81 -15.82 -5.65
CA ASP A 313 -19.88 -15.68 -6.78
C ASP A 313 -18.42 -15.85 -6.36
N GLY A 314 -18.17 -16.10 -5.08
CA GLY A 314 -16.84 -16.28 -4.50
C GLY A 314 -16.11 -14.98 -4.19
N GLU A 315 -16.82 -13.83 -4.15
CA GLU A 315 -16.24 -12.58 -3.67
C GLU A 315 -16.04 -12.62 -2.16
N ILE A 316 -14.89 -12.18 -1.71
CA ILE A 316 -14.61 -11.98 -0.29
C ILE A 316 -15.29 -10.70 0.19
N LEU A 317 -16.18 -10.86 1.14
CA LEU A 317 -16.83 -9.79 1.88
C LEU A 317 -16.20 -9.68 3.25
N VAL A 318 -16.09 -8.47 3.78
CA VAL A 318 -15.54 -8.25 5.11
C VAL A 318 -16.44 -7.37 5.96
N ARG A 319 -16.74 -7.81 7.18
CA ARG A 319 -17.38 -6.96 8.21
C ARG A 319 -16.31 -6.37 9.10
N LEU A 320 -16.32 -5.04 9.21
CA LEU A 320 -15.29 -4.25 9.88
C LEU A 320 -15.93 -3.37 10.98
N PRO A 321 -15.30 -3.21 12.15
CA PRO A 321 -15.70 -2.20 13.12
C PRO A 321 -15.29 -0.77 12.71
N PHE A 322 -14.59 -0.61 11.61
CA PHE A 322 -14.13 0.64 10.98
C PHE A 322 -14.09 0.45 9.46
N HIS A 323 -14.21 1.51 8.71
CA HIS A 323 -14.10 1.51 7.24
C HIS A 323 -13.89 2.94 6.74
N MET A 324 -13.62 3.11 5.44
CA MET A 324 -13.66 4.42 4.80
C MET A 324 -15.03 5.08 4.96
N ASP A 325 -15.09 6.40 4.93
CA ASP A 325 -16.36 7.14 4.89
C ASP A 325 -17.00 7.06 3.49
N GLY A 326 -16.18 6.85 2.47
CA GLY A 326 -16.60 6.63 1.08
C GLY A 326 -15.56 7.09 0.06
N TYR A 327 -15.91 6.97 -1.20
CA TYR A 327 -15.15 7.57 -2.30
C TYR A 327 -15.60 9.02 -2.52
N TYR A 328 -14.65 9.93 -2.55
CA TYR A 328 -14.91 11.35 -2.73
C TYR A 328 -15.64 11.64 -4.06
N LYS A 329 -16.76 12.37 -3.99
CA LYS A 329 -17.64 12.68 -5.14
C LYS A 329 -18.19 11.45 -5.90
N LYS A 330 -18.21 10.25 -5.27
CA LYS A 330 -18.61 9.00 -5.91
C LYS A 330 -19.54 8.18 -5.01
N GLU A 331 -20.67 8.77 -4.62
CA GLU A 331 -21.63 8.17 -3.70
C GLU A 331 -22.19 6.83 -4.20
N GLU A 332 -22.53 6.74 -5.49
CA GLU A 332 -23.09 5.50 -6.06
C GLU A 332 -22.05 4.38 -6.08
N GLU A 333 -20.78 4.69 -6.41
CA GLU A 333 -19.70 3.71 -6.32
C GLU A 333 -19.43 3.28 -4.87
N THR A 334 -19.60 4.18 -3.91
CA THR A 334 -19.50 3.88 -2.48
C THR A 334 -20.57 2.90 -2.05
N LYS A 335 -21.84 3.16 -2.38
CA LYS A 335 -22.99 2.28 -2.07
C LYS A 335 -22.87 0.87 -2.68
N GLN A 336 -22.18 0.74 -3.83
CA GLN A 336 -21.95 -0.56 -4.46
C GLN A 336 -20.99 -1.45 -3.67
N VAL A 337 -20.08 -0.86 -2.90
CA VAL A 337 -19.04 -1.60 -2.19
C VAL A 337 -19.19 -1.59 -0.67
N LEU A 338 -19.89 -0.63 -0.10
CA LEU A 338 -20.06 -0.46 1.34
C LEU A 338 -21.52 -0.41 1.74
N ASP A 339 -21.94 -1.40 2.52
CA ASP A 339 -23.18 -1.35 3.30
C ASP A 339 -22.87 -0.77 4.68
N SER A 340 -23.18 0.50 4.85
CA SER A 340 -22.89 1.24 6.09
C SER A 340 -23.74 0.77 7.29
N GLU A 341 -24.91 0.15 7.07
CA GLU A 341 -25.77 -0.33 8.16
C GLU A 341 -25.25 -1.64 8.74
N SER A 342 -24.83 -2.58 7.88
CA SER A 342 -24.27 -3.86 8.31
C SER A 342 -22.75 -3.83 8.54
N HIS A 343 -22.09 -2.72 8.20
CA HIS A 343 -20.63 -2.57 8.19
C HIS A 343 -19.93 -3.64 7.34
N VAL A 344 -20.54 -4.02 6.22
CA VAL A 344 -19.99 -5.00 5.28
C VAL A 344 -19.43 -4.28 4.07
N PHE A 345 -18.19 -4.59 3.76
CA PHE A 345 -17.47 -4.08 2.60
C PHE A 345 -17.23 -5.20 1.59
N ARG A 346 -17.51 -4.92 0.31
CA ARG A 346 -17.23 -5.77 -0.84
C ARG A 346 -15.82 -5.48 -1.34
N THR A 347 -14.92 -6.46 -1.23
CA THR A 347 -13.50 -6.23 -1.53
C THR A 347 -13.18 -6.16 -3.02
N GLY A 348 -14.04 -6.72 -3.86
CA GLY A 348 -13.77 -6.95 -5.27
C GLY A 348 -12.71 -8.04 -5.51
N ASP A 349 -12.30 -8.76 -4.45
CA ASP A 349 -11.35 -9.87 -4.54
C ASP A 349 -12.09 -11.21 -4.43
N GLY A 350 -11.78 -12.12 -5.34
CA GLY A 350 -12.24 -13.50 -5.27
C GLY A 350 -11.35 -14.35 -4.38
N GLY A 351 -11.94 -15.33 -3.70
CA GLY A 351 -11.19 -16.19 -2.81
C GLY A 351 -12.01 -17.28 -2.14
N GLU A 352 -11.46 -17.81 -1.07
CA GLU A 352 -12.08 -18.84 -0.23
C GLU A 352 -12.06 -18.40 1.23
N VAL A 353 -13.09 -18.78 1.97
CA VAL A 353 -13.18 -18.61 3.42
C VAL A 353 -13.33 -19.98 4.04
N ASP A 354 -12.45 -20.34 4.98
CA ASP A 354 -12.55 -21.62 5.69
C ASP A 354 -13.52 -21.57 6.87
N GLY A 355 -13.74 -22.73 7.53
CA GLY A 355 -14.66 -22.84 8.66
C GLY A 355 -14.26 -22.02 9.89
N ASP A 356 -13.00 -21.58 9.99
CA ASP A 356 -12.48 -20.73 11.07
C ASP A 356 -12.49 -19.23 10.70
N GLY A 357 -12.96 -18.89 9.50
CA GLY A 357 -13.02 -17.51 9.00
C GLY A 357 -11.69 -16.99 8.44
N TRP A 358 -10.73 -17.86 8.12
CA TRP A 358 -9.52 -17.50 7.39
C TRP A 358 -9.81 -17.39 5.91
N ILE A 359 -9.09 -16.51 5.22
CA ILE A 359 -9.26 -16.28 3.79
C ILE A 359 -8.02 -16.72 3.01
N ARG A 360 -8.27 -17.14 1.77
CA ARG A 360 -7.24 -17.31 0.74
C ARG A 360 -7.66 -16.52 -0.49
N ILE A 361 -6.92 -15.45 -0.81
CA ILE A 361 -7.18 -14.59 -1.97
C ILE A 361 -6.70 -15.30 -3.24
N LYS A 362 -7.54 -15.30 -4.27
CA LYS A 362 -7.24 -15.85 -5.61
C LYS A 362 -6.94 -14.76 -6.65
N GLY A 363 -7.44 -13.54 -6.44
CA GLY A 363 -7.22 -12.39 -7.32
C GLY A 363 -8.44 -11.49 -7.44
N ARG A 364 -8.35 -10.45 -8.26
CA ARG A 364 -9.45 -9.49 -8.49
C ARG A 364 -10.57 -10.11 -9.31
N ILE A 365 -11.82 -9.91 -8.89
CA ILE A 365 -12.99 -10.39 -9.67
C ILE A 365 -13.04 -9.70 -11.04
N ARG A 366 -12.77 -8.40 -11.10
CA ARG A 366 -12.74 -7.66 -12.36
C ARG A 366 -11.63 -8.10 -13.32
N ASP A 367 -10.55 -8.70 -12.79
CA ASP A 367 -9.43 -9.23 -13.57
C ASP A 367 -9.66 -10.72 -13.90
N THR A 368 -10.87 -11.22 -13.62
CA THR A 368 -11.28 -12.58 -13.97
C THR A 368 -11.48 -12.67 -15.48
N ILE A 369 -10.77 -13.59 -16.10
CA ILE A 369 -10.91 -13.90 -17.50
C ILE A 369 -12.01 -14.95 -17.66
N VAL A 370 -13.06 -14.64 -18.42
CA VAL A 370 -14.11 -15.59 -18.76
C VAL A 370 -13.71 -16.27 -20.06
N LEU A 371 -13.50 -17.58 -20.00
CA LEU A 371 -13.11 -18.40 -21.16
C LEU A 371 -14.32 -18.70 -22.04
N GLU A 372 -14.08 -19.15 -23.29
CA GLU A 372 -15.11 -19.52 -24.26
C GLU A 372 -16.10 -20.58 -23.74
N ASN A 373 -15.65 -21.46 -22.83
CA ASN A 373 -16.50 -22.47 -22.20
C ASN A 373 -17.28 -21.97 -20.97
N GLY A 374 -17.20 -20.66 -20.66
CA GLY A 374 -17.85 -20.05 -19.52
C GLY A 374 -17.09 -20.20 -18.19
N GLU A 375 -15.96 -20.91 -18.17
CA GLU A 375 -15.12 -21.04 -16.99
C GLU A 375 -14.48 -19.69 -16.65
N LYS A 376 -14.45 -19.36 -15.35
CA LYS A 376 -13.84 -18.13 -14.84
C LYS A 376 -12.48 -18.46 -14.24
N ILE A 377 -11.43 -17.78 -14.68
CA ILE A 377 -10.08 -17.90 -14.12
C ILE A 377 -9.58 -16.54 -13.63
N HIS A 378 -8.83 -16.56 -12.55
CA HIS A 378 -8.17 -15.35 -12.07
C HIS A 378 -6.84 -15.15 -12.80
N GLY A 379 -6.67 -13.98 -13.44
CA GLY A 379 -5.48 -13.68 -14.24
C GLY A 379 -4.19 -13.79 -13.43
N GLU A 380 -4.20 -13.39 -12.15
CA GLU A 380 -3.03 -13.46 -11.27
C GLU A 380 -2.54 -14.90 -11.04
N ASP A 381 -3.45 -15.90 -10.94
CA ASP A 381 -3.08 -17.30 -10.81
C ASP A 381 -2.37 -17.83 -12.06
N THR A 382 -2.82 -17.37 -13.23
CA THR A 382 -2.21 -17.78 -14.50
C THR A 382 -0.89 -17.02 -14.74
N ASP A 383 -0.79 -15.74 -14.35
CA ASP A 383 0.46 -14.98 -14.37
C ASP A 383 1.56 -15.69 -13.59
N ARG A 384 1.22 -16.20 -12.39
CA ARG A 384 2.14 -16.94 -11.56
C ARG A 384 2.71 -18.14 -12.31
N LEU A 385 1.84 -18.94 -12.93
CA LEU A 385 2.25 -20.14 -13.66
C LEU A 385 3.13 -19.81 -14.88
N ILE A 386 2.90 -18.67 -15.54
CA ILE A 386 3.77 -18.20 -16.62
C ILE A 386 5.12 -17.72 -16.08
N CYS A 387 5.13 -17.06 -14.92
CA CYS A 387 6.39 -16.61 -14.29
C CYS A 387 7.26 -17.77 -13.76
N GLU A 388 6.68 -18.97 -13.52
CA GLU A 388 7.40 -20.20 -13.15
C GLU A 388 8.13 -20.85 -14.33
N LEU A 389 7.85 -20.43 -15.58
CA LEU A 389 8.53 -20.98 -16.74
C LEU A 389 9.99 -20.55 -16.80
N ASP A 390 10.87 -21.49 -17.19
CA ASP A 390 12.28 -21.19 -17.41
C ASP A 390 12.45 -20.04 -18.40
N GLY A 391 13.28 -19.09 -18.04
CA GLY A 391 13.60 -17.95 -18.90
C GLY A 391 12.62 -16.79 -18.84
N VAL A 392 11.55 -16.87 -18.06
CA VAL A 392 10.60 -15.76 -17.84
C VAL A 392 11.08 -14.93 -16.64
N GLU A 393 11.31 -13.64 -16.85
CA GLU A 393 11.59 -12.66 -15.78
C GLU A 393 10.29 -12.12 -15.20
N GLU A 394 9.38 -11.65 -16.08
CA GLU A 394 8.03 -11.23 -15.74
C GLU A 394 7.04 -11.79 -16.78
N GLY A 395 5.83 -12.10 -16.36
CA GLY A 395 4.77 -12.59 -17.24
C GLY A 395 3.40 -12.13 -16.76
N ALA A 396 2.52 -11.83 -17.70
CA ALA A 396 1.13 -11.50 -17.45
C ALA A 396 0.23 -12.16 -18.50
N VAL A 397 -0.89 -12.73 -18.06
CA VAL A 397 -1.91 -13.30 -18.95
C VAL A 397 -3.02 -12.30 -19.14
N ILE A 398 -3.43 -12.12 -20.38
CA ILE A 398 -4.53 -11.23 -20.78
C ILE A 398 -5.63 -12.00 -21.51
N SER A 399 -6.83 -11.46 -21.48
CA SER A 399 -7.95 -11.97 -22.29
C SER A 399 -7.74 -11.65 -23.76
N LEU A 400 -7.95 -12.63 -24.62
CA LEU A 400 -7.85 -12.47 -26.06
C LEU A 400 -8.99 -13.23 -26.75
N ASN A 401 -10.04 -12.52 -27.17
CA ASN A 401 -11.17 -13.10 -27.91
C ASN A 401 -11.72 -14.41 -27.28
N GLY A 402 -11.91 -14.43 -25.96
CA GLY A 402 -12.39 -15.59 -25.20
C GLY A 402 -11.33 -16.66 -24.90
N GLY A 403 -10.09 -16.46 -25.34
CA GLY A 403 -8.93 -17.28 -24.99
C GLY A 403 -7.88 -16.51 -24.21
N LEU A 404 -6.68 -17.09 -24.07
CA LEU A 404 -5.58 -16.54 -23.31
C LEU A 404 -4.42 -16.14 -24.20
N GLY A 405 -3.87 -14.92 -23.94
CA GLY A 405 -2.59 -14.48 -24.46
C GLY A 405 -1.64 -14.18 -23.28
N ALA A 406 -0.33 -14.28 -23.48
CA ALA A 406 0.67 -13.95 -22.48
C ALA A 406 1.64 -12.87 -22.97
N VAL A 407 1.84 -11.84 -22.16
CA VAL A 407 2.89 -10.83 -22.34
C VAL A 407 4.05 -11.22 -21.42
N ILE A 408 5.22 -11.45 -22.00
CA ILE A 408 6.38 -12.04 -21.31
C ILE A 408 7.60 -11.13 -21.47
N VAL A 409 8.27 -10.85 -20.35
CA VAL A 409 9.61 -10.26 -20.31
C VAL A 409 10.60 -11.39 -20.13
N PRO A 410 11.43 -11.71 -21.13
CA PRO A 410 12.39 -12.79 -21.01
C PRO A 410 13.59 -12.39 -20.13
N ARG A 411 14.16 -13.35 -19.43
CA ARG A 411 15.46 -13.18 -18.74
C ARG A 411 16.56 -12.95 -19.76
N ALA A 412 17.59 -12.21 -19.35
CA ALA A 412 18.75 -11.96 -20.19
C ALA A 412 19.38 -13.28 -20.70
N GLY A 413 19.66 -13.34 -22.01
CA GLY A 413 20.26 -14.50 -22.67
C GLY A 413 19.26 -15.57 -23.15
N TRP A 414 17.96 -15.40 -22.91
CA TRP A 414 16.93 -16.30 -23.43
C TRP A 414 16.38 -15.80 -24.77
N SER A 415 16.29 -16.73 -25.74
CA SER A 415 15.72 -16.45 -27.06
C SER A 415 14.19 -16.62 -27.07
N GLU A 416 13.54 -15.98 -28.04
CA GLU A 416 12.10 -16.16 -28.29
C GLU A 416 11.73 -17.63 -28.46
N GLU A 417 12.52 -18.38 -29.22
CA GLU A 417 12.31 -19.81 -29.47
C GLU A 417 12.32 -20.65 -28.17
N GLN A 418 13.20 -20.32 -27.22
CA GLN A 418 13.28 -21.01 -25.93
C GLN A 418 12.04 -20.72 -25.07
N ILE A 419 11.57 -19.46 -25.03
CA ILE A 419 10.36 -19.07 -24.32
C ILE A 419 9.14 -19.76 -24.94
N ARG A 420 9.04 -19.76 -26.27
CA ARG A 420 7.97 -20.45 -27.01
C ARG A 420 7.87 -21.92 -26.62
N ARG A 421 8.98 -22.66 -26.67
CA ARG A 421 9.03 -24.07 -26.24
C ARG A 421 8.61 -24.27 -24.78
N GLY A 422 8.91 -23.30 -23.92
CA GLY A 422 8.45 -23.30 -22.53
C GLY A 422 6.92 -23.21 -22.44
N VAL A 423 6.32 -22.28 -23.19
CA VAL A 423 4.85 -22.10 -23.25
C VAL A 423 4.16 -23.30 -23.93
N GLU A 424 4.76 -23.88 -24.97
CA GLU A 424 4.24 -25.11 -25.60
C GLU A 424 4.16 -26.28 -24.61
N ARG A 425 5.23 -26.50 -23.82
CA ARG A 425 5.24 -27.52 -22.74
C ARG A 425 4.22 -27.21 -21.64
N PHE A 426 4.03 -25.95 -21.30
CA PHE A 426 2.97 -25.52 -20.40
C PHE A 426 1.58 -25.88 -20.95
N ASN A 427 1.32 -25.56 -22.23
CA ASN A 427 0.07 -25.85 -22.93
C ASN A 427 -0.26 -27.35 -23.02
N GLN A 428 0.75 -28.22 -23.17
CA GLN A 428 0.54 -29.68 -23.25
C GLN A 428 -0.09 -30.26 -21.99
N LYS A 429 0.13 -29.62 -20.84
CA LYS A 429 -0.42 -30.04 -19.53
C LYS A 429 -1.77 -29.40 -19.20
N ARG A 430 -2.38 -28.65 -20.14
CA ARG A 430 -3.58 -27.85 -19.92
C ARG A 430 -4.71 -28.23 -20.88
N THR A 431 -5.95 -28.07 -20.40
CA THR A 431 -7.13 -28.18 -21.27
C THR A 431 -7.09 -27.10 -22.35
N VAL A 432 -7.76 -27.33 -23.46
CA VAL A 432 -7.74 -26.44 -24.65
C VAL A 432 -8.07 -25.01 -24.29
N PHE A 433 -9.02 -24.78 -23.39
CA PHE A 433 -9.47 -23.45 -22.98
C PHE A 433 -8.45 -22.70 -22.10
N LEU A 434 -7.58 -23.43 -21.39
CA LEU A 434 -6.53 -22.85 -20.52
C LEU A 434 -5.17 -22.68 -21.22
N ARG A 435 -5.10 -22.94 -22.52
CA ARG A 435 -3.87 -22.77 -23.29
C ARG A 435 -3.63 -21.34 -23.67
N ILE A 436 -2.38 -20.90 -23.56
CA ILE A 436 -1.93 -19.63 -24.09
C ILE A 436 -1.90 -19.74 -25.63
N ARG A 437 -2.69 -18.93 -26.31
CA ARG A 437 -2.80 -18.97 -27.78
C ARG A 437 -1.80 -18.05 -28.48
N HIS A 438 -1.44 -16.95 -27.81
CA HIS A 438 -0.49 -15.95 -28.31
C HIS A 438 0.50 -15.55 -27.25
N ILE A 439 1.73 -15.28 -27.65
CA ILE A 439 2.75 -14.67 -26.79
C ILE A 439 3.29 -13.39 -27.42
N TRP A 440 3.52 -12.41 -26.58
CA TRP A 440 4.22 -11.17 -26.92
C TRP A 440 5.43 -11.04 -26.03
N LEU A 441 6.61 -10.86 -26.64
CA LEU A 441 7.84 -10.61 -25.89
C LEU A 441 8.08 -9.11 -25.78
N ARG A 442 8.33 -8.67 -24.57
CA ARG A 442 8.59 -7.27 -24.23
C ARG A 442 9.99 -7.12 -23.64
N LYS A 443 10.69 -6.03 -23.99
CA LYS A 443 12.01 -5.71 -23.41
C LYS A 443 11.91 -4.95 -22.10
N GLU A 444 10.93 -4.07 -22.01
CA GLU A 444 10.66 -3.26 -20.83
C GLU A 444 9.86 -4.08 -19.80
N LYS A 445 10.05 -3.73 -18.53
CA LYS A 445 9.23 -4.30 -17.43
C LYS A 445 7.76 -4.08 -17.65
N LEU A 446 6.94 -4.98 -17.10
CA LEU A 446 5.50 -4.85 -17.15
C LEU A 446 5.04 -3.60 -16.37
N PRO A 447 3.98 -2.88 -16.87
CA PRO A 447 3.49 -1.66 -16.24
C PRO A 447 2.93 -1.97 -14.84
N ARG A 448 3.41 -1.24 -13.83
CA ARG A 448 3.01 -1.41 -12.43
C ARG A 448 2.63 -0.09 -11.79
N THR A 449 1.87 -0.16 -10.71
CA THR A 449 1.60 0.97 -9.82
C THR A 449 2.83 1.27 -8.95
N SER A 450 2.83 2.42 -8.23
CA SER A 450 3.86 2.75 -7.23
C SER A 450 3.98 1.68 -6.13
N THR A 451 2.91 0.96 -5.85
CA THR A 451 2.88 -0.17 -4.91
C THR A 451 3.24 -1.53 -5.53
N GLY A 452 3.67 -1.55 -6.80
CA GLY A 452 4.12 -2.76 -7.50
C GLY A 452 3.02 -3.63 -8.11
N LYS A 453 1.74 -3.25 -8.06
CA LYS A 453 0.62 -3.99 -8.68
C LYS A 453 0.67 -3.89 -10.20
N LEU A 454 0.42 -5.00 -10.90
CA LEU A 454 0.35 -5.03 -12.37
C LEU A 454 -0.84 -4.20 -12.86
N LYS A 455 -0.60 -3.33 -13.85
CA LYS A 455 -1.65 -2.59 -14.57
C LYS A 455 -2.12 -3.41 -15.77
N ARG A 456 -2.86 -4.50 -15.53
CA ARG A 456 -3.32 -5.44 -16.56
C ARG A 456 -4.09 -4.76 -17.69
N PHE A 457 -4.94 -3.81 -17.36
CA PHE A 457 -5.72 -3.06 -18.37
C PHE A 457 -4.83 -2.35 -19.41
N CYS A 458 -3.63 -1.89 -19.02
CA CYS A 458 -2.70 -1.30 -20.00
C CYS A 458 -2.22 -2.36 -21.00
N LEU A 459 -1.95 -3.59 -20.53
CA LEU A 459 -1.56 -4.69 -21.40
C LEU A 459 -2.73 -5.13 -22.31
N GLU A 460 -3.94 -5.17 -21.79
CA GLU A 460 -5.15 -5.49 -22.57
C GLU A 460 -5.44 -4.42 -23.62
N GLN A 461 -5.21 -3.14 -23.33
CA GLN A 461 -5.32 -2.07 -24.34
C GLN A 461 -4.25 -2.16 -25.40
N GLU A 462 -3.00 -2.49 -25.02
CA GLU A 462 -1.85 -2.56 -25.91
C GLU A 462 -1.89 -3.82 -26.81
N TYR A 463 -2.26 -4.98 -26.24
CA TYR A 463 -2.15 -6.28 -26.90
C TYR A 463 -3.51 -6.97 -27.17
N GLY A 464 -4.55 -6.62 -26.45
CA GLY A 464 -5.86 -7.32 -26.50
C GLY A 464 -6.63 -7.16 -27.80
N LYS A 465 -6.29 -6.15 -28.61
CA LYS A 465 -6.92 -5.93 -29.93
C LYS A 465 -6.30 -6.77 -31.07
N GLY A 466 -5.28 -7.56 -30.78
CA GLY A 466 -4.63 -8.43 -31.77
C GLY A 466 -3.85 -7.71 -32.89
N GLU A 467 -3.73 -6.38 -32.82
CA GLU A 467 -3.09 -5.55 -33.87
C GLU A 467 -1.56 -5.52 -33.77
N ILE A 468 -0.98 -5.92 -32.65
CA ILE A 468 0.48 -6.02 -32.46
C ILE A 468 0.91 -7.45 -32.79
N ASN A 469 1.93 -7.61 -33.63
CA ASN A 469 2.47 -8.90 -34.08
C ASN A 469 2.83 -9.83 -32.91
N GLY A 470 1.86 -10.60 -32.44
CA GLY A 470 2.06 -11.71 -31.51
C GLY A 470 2.36 -12.98 -32.27
N THR A 471 3.16 -13.85 -31.70
CA THR A 471 3.45 -15.15 -32.28
C THR A 471 2.43 -16.18 -31.75
N SER A 472 1.69 -16.86 -32.64
CA SER A 472 0.79 -17.97 -32.27
C SER A 472 1.59 -19.14 -31.69
N VAL A 473 1.07 -19.78 -30.63
CA VAL A 473 1.67 -20.91 -29.92
C VAL A 473 0.77 -22.14 -29.98
#